data_3ed1062fc9d0a2136c67a823e3b2dd00
#
_entry.id   3ed1062fc9d0a2136c67a823e3b2dd00
#
_cell.length_a   1.000
_cell.length_b   1.000
_cell.length_c   1.000
_cell.angle_alpha   90.00
_cell.angle_beta   90.00
_cell.angle_gamma   90.00
#
_symmetry.space_group_name_H-M   'P 1'
#
loop_
_entity.id
_entity.type
_entity.pdbx_description
1 polymer ?
#
loop_
_entity_poly.entity_id
_entity_poly.type
_entity_poly.pdbx_seq_one_letter_code
_entity_poly.pdbx_strand_id
1 'polypeptide(L)'
;LANTNVGNDPKFTPEQIRDLAAHQSEESWFYDQIMRTALQQNYNLSVSGGSANTTYMVSMGYFDQESNYVGNKNFGVERYNFRTNINTEVGRFKLNAILAYTRNNSISTTGSSLEIDAERVPTYYYYKMKSADGRYLLNDILSEFNPLGALEAGGFNKYRNNYLNANVSAEMKIIDGLSLKGVLGADVINDTRFTRNNAVEYYASEDATTP
;
A
#
# COMPACT_ATOMS: atom_id res chain seq x y z
N LEU A 1 17.71 -5.21 34.59
CA LEU A 1 18.85 -6.16 34.61
C LEU A 1 19.97 -5.73 33.66
N ALA A 2 19.68 -5.09 32.51
CA ALA A 2 20.72 -4.58 31.61
C ALA A 2 21.46 -3.35 32.14
N ASN A 3 20.95 -2.71 33.19
CA ASN A 3 21.52 -1.49 33.79
C ASN A 3 22.59 -1.75 34.82
N THR A 4 22.83 -3.02 35.19
CA THR A 4 23.76 -3.40 36.27
C THR A 4 25.06 -4.03 35.77
N ASN A 5 25.32 -4.01 34.45
CA ASN A 5 26.54 -4.56 33.91
C ASN A 5 27.76 -3.68 34.21
N VAL A 6 28.70 -4.29 34.84
CA VAL A 6 29.97 -3.82 35.33
C VAL A 6 30.63 -2.81 34.37
N GLY A 7 30.75 -1.56 34.82
CA GLY A 7 31.62 -0.56 34.22
C GLY A 7 31.00 0.39 33.21
N ASN A 8 29.70 0.29 32.89
CA ASN A 8 29.00 1.27 32.09
C ASN A 8 27.99 2.08 32.92
N ASP A 9 27.88 3.36 32.65
CA ASP A 9 26.82 4.17 33.22
C ASP A 9 25.43 3.62 32.84
N PRO A 10 24.48 3.59 33.79
CA PRO A 10 23.14 3.11 33.52
C PRO A 10 22.52 3.93 32.36
N LYS A 11 21.96 3.25 31.34
CA LYS A 11 21.31 3.89 30.21
C LYS A 11 20.18 4.81 30.66
N PHE A 12 19.51 4.47 31.76
CA PHE A 12 18.44 5.25 32.36
C PHE A 12 18.68 5.39 33.86
N THR A 13 18.48 6.58 34.40
CA THR A 13 18.45 6.81 35.85
C THR A 13 17.18 6.23 36.47
N PRO A 14 17.15 5.94 37.77
CA PRO A 14 15.93 5.50 38.47
C PRO A 14 14.77 6.50 38.35
N GLU A 15 15.07 7.77 38.18
CA GLU A 15 14.08 8.84 37.98
C GLU A 15 13.49 8.78 36.59
N GLN A 16 14.30 8.65 35.57
CA GLN A 16 13.84 8.43 34.17
C GLN A 16 13.00 7.16 34.02
N ILE A 17 13.38 6.06 34.71
CA ILE A 17 12.58 4.82 34.69
C ILE A 17 11.20 5.04 35.32
N ARG A 18 11.11 5.80 36.43
CA ARG A 18 9.82 6.11 37.06
C ARG A 18 8.96 7.01 36.19
N ASP A 19 9.56 7.99 35.56
CA ASP A 19 8.89 8.90 34.63
C ASP A 19 8.34 8.15 33.42
N LEU A 20 9.16 7.37 32.74
CA LEU A 20 8.74 6.52 31.63
C LEU A 20 7.60 5.55 32.02
N ALA A 21 7.68 4.95 33.22
CA ALA A 21 6.64 4.05 33.69
C ALA A 21 5.32 4.78 34.01
N ALA A 22 5.39 6.02 34.46
CA ALA A 22 4.20 6.85 34.73
C ALA A 22 3.47 7.23 33.43
N HIS A 23 4.20 7.43 32.33
CA HIS A 23 3.64 7.84 31.01
C HIS A 23 3.27 6.65 30.12
N GLN A 24 3.51 5.42 30.54
CA GLN A 24 3.28 4.21 29.74
C GLN A 24 1.81 3.96 29.36
N SER A 25 0.86 4.63 29.99
CA SER A 25 -0.59 4.52 29.74
C SER A 25 -1.18 5.71 28.99
N GLU A 26 -0.36 6.68 28.57
CA GLU A 26 -0.86 7.88 27.89
C GLU A 26 -1.04 7.64 26.39
N GLU A 27 -2.00 8.36 25.78
CA GLU A 27 -2.37 8.29 24.35
C GLU A 27 -1.26 8.72 23.37
N SER A 28 -0.08 9.02 23.86
CA SER A 28 1.07 9.49 23.10
C SER A 28 2.09 8.40 22.75
N TRP A 29 1.70 7.15 22.90
CA TRP A 29 2.49 6.05 22.40
C TRP A 29 2.80 6.21 20.92
N PHE A 30 4.02 5.86 20.54
CA PHE A 30 4.55 6.02 19.18
C PHE A 30 3.58 5.48 18.12
N TYR A 31 3.11 4.24 18.29
CA TYR A 31 2.22 3.59 17.33
C TYR A 31 0.83 4.23 17.27
N ASP A 32 0.30 4.69 18.40
CA ASP A 32 -1.02 5.32 18.47
C ASP A 32 -1.04 6.66 17.73
N GLN A 33 0.11 7.33 17.62
CA GLN A 33 0.24 8.58 16.88
C GLN A 33 0.37 8.38 15.36
N ILE A 34 0.86 7.23 14.90
CA ILE A 34 1.16 7.00 13.47
C ILE A 34 0.28 5.95 12.81
N MET A 35 -0.43 5.13 13.58
CA MET A 35 -1.27 4.07 13.04
C MET A 35 -2.76 4.35 13.22
N ARG A 36 -3.56 3.83 12.31
CA ARG A 36 -5.02 3.89 12.34
C ARG A 36 -5.61 2.59 11.84
N THR A 37 -6.87 2.35 12.18
CA THR A 37 -7.65 1.31 11.53
C THR A 37 -7.88 1.68 10.06
N ALA A 38 -7.60 0.75 9.17
CA ALA A 38 -7.77 0.90 7.73
C ALA A 38 -8.93 0.02 7.24
N LEU A 39 -9.73 0.58 6.34
CA LEU A 39 -10.81 -0.15 5.69
C LEU A 39 -10.27 -0.85 4.44
N GLN A 40 -10.72 -2.10 4.23
CA GLN A 40 -10.52 -2.83 2.99
C GLN A 40 -11.87 -3.26 2.42
N GLN A 41 -12.07 -3.04 1.13
CA GLN A 41 -13.28 -3.38 0.40
C GLN A 41 -12.95 -4.16 -0.86
N ASN A 42 -13.75 -5.17 -1.18
CA ASN A 42 -13.59 -5.96 -2.39
C ASN A 42 -14.97 -6.31 -2.96
N TYR A 43 -15.22 -5.84 -4.18
CA TYR A 43 -16.47 -6.06 -4.91
C TYR A 43 -16.17 -6.80 -6.19
N ASN A 44 -16.94 -7.86 -6.45
CA ASN A 44 -16.81 -8.66 -7.66
C ASN A 44 -18.20 -8.90 -8.25
N LEU A 45 -18.32 -8.67 -9.55
CA LEU A 45 -19.52 -8.96 -10.33
C LEU A 45 -19.13 -9.80 -11.53
N SER A 46 -19.88 -10.85 -11.78
CA SER A 46 -19.71 -11.66 -12.99
C SER A 46 -21.04 -12.05 -13.61
N VAL A 47 -21.06 -12.06 -14.94
CA VAL A 47 -22.19 -12.52 -15.73
C VAL A 47 -21.67 -13.52 -16.74
N SER A 48 -22.31 -14.67 -16.83
CA SER A 48 -22.02 -15.68 -17.83
C SER A 48 -23.30 -16.18 -18.49
N GLY A 49 -23.18 -16.58 -19.72
CA GLY A 49 -24.28 -17.11 -20.48
C GLY A 49 -23.82 -17.71 -21.79
N GLY A 50 -24.78 -18.16 -22.60
CA GLY A 50 -24.45 -18.69 -23.89
C GLY A 50 -25.61 -19.38 -24.58
N SER A 51 -25.31 -19.94 -25.72
CA SER A 51 -26.17 -20.80 -26.53
C SER A 51 -25.49 -22.14 -26.75
N ALA A 52 -26.08 -23.00 -27.59
CA ALA A 52 -25.45 -24.28 -27.96
C ALA A 52 -24.02 -24.14 -28.52
N ASN A 53 -23.75 -23.02 -29.20
CA ASN A 53 -22.50 -22.83 -29.94
C ASN A 53 -21.63 -21.71 -29.42
N THR A 54 -22.11 -20.89 -28.48
CA THR A 54 -21.38 -19.74 -27.96
C THR A 54 -21.55 -19.64 -26.45
N THR A 55 -20.43 -19.49 -25.74
CA THR A 55 -20.43 -19.20 -24.32
C THR A 55 -19.65 -17.92 -24.07
N TYR A 56 -20.10 -17.14 -23.10
CA TYR A 56 -19.38 -15.93 -22.67
C TYR A 56 -19.38 -15.78 -21.16
N MET A 57 -18.38 -15.14 -20.67
CA MET A 57 -18.26 -14.69 -19.29
C MET A 57 -17.66 -13.29 -19.29
N VAL A 58 -18.28 -12.39 -18.54
CA VAL A 58 -17.74 -11.05 -18.25
C VAL A 58 -17.67 -10.89 -16.75
N SER A 59 -16.55 -10.45 -16.25
CA SER A 59 -16.36 -10.16 -14.84
C SER A 59 -15.70 -8.80 -14.62
N MET A 60 -16.09 -8.15 -13.54
CA MET A 60 -15.54 -6.88 -13.07
C MET A 60 -15.23 -7.01 -11.59
N GLY A 61 -14.13 -6.43 -11.16
CA GLY A 61 -13.72 -6.38 -9.77
C GLY A 61 -13.23 -4.98 -9.39
N TYR A 62 -13.57 -4.56 -8.20
CA TYR A 62 -13.04 -3.37 -7.56
C TYR A 62 -12.50 -3.74 -6.18
N PHE A 63 -11.28 -3.35 -5.92
CA PHE A 63 -10.60 -3.51 -4.64
C PHE A 63 -10.09 -2.16 -4.18
N ASP A 64 -10.35 -1.84 -2.93
CA ASP A 64 -9.87 -0.64 -2.26
C ASP A 64 -9.33 -1.01 -0.89
N GLN A 65 -8.14 -0.53 -0.58
CA GLN A 65 -7.47 -0.72 0.71
C GLN A 65 -6.84 0.58 1.15
N GLU A 66 -7.29 1.11 2.25
CA GLU A 66 -6.68 2.26 2.89
C GLU A 66 -5.34 1.91 3.54
N SER A 67 -4.50 2.90 3.76
CA SER A 67 -3.27 2.76 4.55
C SER A 67 -3.57 2.66 6.04
N ASN A 68 -2.84 1.80 6.75
CA ASN A 68 -2.84 1.72 8.21
C ASN A 68 -2.13 2.90 8.89
N TYR A 69 -1.40 3.72 8.13
CA TYR A 69 -0.77 4.92 8.66
C TYR A 69 -1.73 6.10 8.65
N VAL A 70 -1.59 6.97 9.64
CA VAL A 70 -2.21 8.31 9.64
C VAL A 70 -1.62 9.15 8.52
N GLY A 71 -2.15 10.35 8.29
CA GLY A 71 -1.63 11.29 7.29
C GLY A 71 -2.58 11.47 6.13
N ASN A 72 -2.07 11.55 4.90
CA ASN A 72 -2.90 11.79 3.74
C ASN A 72 -3.92 10.66 3.55
N LYS A 73 -5.21 11.01 3.57
CA LYS A 73 -6.33 10.04 3.44
C LYS A 73 -6.34 9.24 2.14
N ASN A 74 -5.60 9.70 1.14
CA ASN A 74 -5.50 9.02 -0.16
C ASN A 74 -4.38 7.97 -0.21
N PHE A 75 -3.66 7.74 0.90
CA PHE A 75 -2.69 6.63 0.94
C PHE A 75 -3.44 5.31 0.94
N GLY A 76 -3.02 4.42 0.07
CA GLY A 76 -3.68 3.14 -0.10
C GLY A 76 -3.51 2.57 -1.50
N VAL A 77 -4.31 1.56 -1.80
CA VAL A 77 -4.31 0.85 -3.07
C VAL A 77 -5.73 0.69 -3.60
N GLU A 78 -5.95 1.13 -4.82
CA GLU A 78 -7.18 0.87 -5.57
C GLU A 78 -6.87 -0.02 -6.78
N ARG A 79 -7.64 -1.06 -7.00
CA ARG A 79 -7.49 -1.95 -8.16
C ARG A 79 -8.81 -2.20 -8.85
N TYR A 80 -8.79 -2.01 -10.15
CA TYR A 80 -9.90 -2.29 -11.07
C TYR A 80 -9.51 -3.47 -11.94
N ASN A 81 -10.38 -4.47 -12.04
CA ASN A 81 -10.20 -5.63 -12.89
C ASN A 81 -11.38 -5.75 -13.82
N PHE A 82 -11.10 -6.04 -15.07
CA PHE A 82 -12.09 -6.42 -16.07
C PHE A 82 -11.60 -7.64 -16.81
N ARG A 83 -12.48 -8.62 -17.03
CA ARG A 83 -12.15 -9.80 -17.84
C ARG A 83 -13.36 -10.23 -18.63
N THR A 84 -13.13 -10.59 -19.87
CA THR A 84 -14.12 -11.27 -20.71
C THR A 84 -13.50 -12.48 -21.38
N ASN A 85 -14.28 -13.55 -21.47
CA ASN A 85 -13.97 -14.77 -22.18
C ASN A 85 -15.13 -15.07 -23.10
N ILE A 86 -14.85 -15.33 -24.37
CA ILE A 86 -15.84 -15.72 -25.38
C ILE A 86 -15.33 -16.96 -26.09
N ASN A 87 -16.16 -17.99 -26.10
CA ASN A 87 -15.90 -19.20 -26.88
C ASN A 87 -17.06 -19.39 -27.86
N THR A 88 -16.76 -19.64 -29.11
CA THR A 88 -17.78 -19.90 -30.11
C THR A 88 -17.36 -21.01 -31.07
N GLU A 89 -18.31 -21.84 -31.45
CA GLU A 89 -18.14 -22.87 -32.47
C GLU A 89 -19.02 -22.58 -33.65
N VAL A 90 -18.41 -22.42 -34.84
CA VAL A 90 -19.10 -22.15 -36.07
C VAL A 90 -18.64 -23.12 -37.15
N GLY A 91 -19.47 -24.12 -37.43
CA GLY A 91 -19.13 -25.15 -38.39
C GLY A 91 -17.91 -25.97 -37.95
N ARG A 92 -16.80 -25.83 -38.66
CA ARG A 92 -15.52 -26.51 -38.32
C ARG A 92 -14.58 -25.68 -37.48
N PHE A 93 -14.96 -24.47 -37.11
CA PHE A 93 -14.13 -23.53 -36.39
C PHE A 93 -14.52 -23.45 -34.91
N LYS A 94 -13.51 -23.52 -34.03
CA LYS A 94 -13.61 -23.15 -32.62
C LYS A 94 -12.81 -21.89 -32.41
N LEU A 95 -13.47 -20.85 -31.94
CA LEU A 95 -12.85 -19.55 -31.66
C LEU A 95 -12.90 -19.28 -30.16
N ASN A 96 -11.79 -18.84 -29.61
CA ASN A 96 -11.69 -18.42 -28.23
C ASN A 96 -11.07 -17.03 -28.19
N ALA A 97 -11.66 -16.11 -27.44
CA ALA A 97 -11.11 -14.80 -27.19
C ALA A 97 -11.14 -14.49 -25.69
N ILE A 98 -10.02 -14.04 -25.17
CA ILE A 98 -9.84 -13.60 -23.78
C ILE A 98 -9.29 -12.18 -23.83
N LEU A 99 -9.94 -11.29 -23.09
CA LEU A 99 -9.45 -9.96 -22.81
C LEU A 99 -9.48 -9.73 -21.31
N ALA A 100 -8.35 -9.36 -20.74
CA ALA A 100 -8.24 -9.02 -19.33
C ALA A 100 -7.53 -7.67 -19.19
N TYR A 101 -8.08 -6.81 -18.36
CA TYR A 101 -7.50 -5.52 -18.03
C TYR A 101 -7.46 -5.33 -16.52
N THR A 102 -6.30 -4.93 -16.02
CA THR A 102 -6.12 -4.57 -14.62
C THR A 102 -5.51 -3.18 -14.55
N ARG A 103 -6.10 -2.32 -13.75
CA ARG A 103 -5.51 -1.04 -13.35
C ARG A 103 -5.31 -1.04 -11.85
N ASN A 104 -4.08 -0.83 -11.44
CA ASN A 104 -3.69 -0.69 -10.05
C ASN A 104 -3.16 0.73 -9.81
N ASN A 105 -3.79 1.45 -8.89
CA ASN A 105 -3.33 2.75 -8.41
C ASN A 105 -2.87 2.58 -6.98
N SER A 106 -1.66 3.03 -6.65
CA SER A 106 -1.23 3.11 -5.26
C SER A 106 -0.68 4.50 -4.95
N ILE A 107 -0.97 4.98 -3.77
CA ILE A 107 -0.41 6.21 -3.23
C ILE A 107 0.20 5.87 -1.88
N SER A 108 1.47 6.18 -1.71
CA SER A 108 2.22 5.95 -0.48
C SER A 108 3.02 7.20 -0.09
N THR A 109 3.44 7.28 1.16
CA THR A 109 4.37 8.31 1.61
C THR A 109 5.73 8.17 0.91
N THR A 110 6.49 9.28 0.85
CA THR A 110 7.90 9.26 0.44
C THR A 110 8.86 8.91 1.56
N GLY A 111 8.40 8.82 2.79
CA GLY A 111 9.17 8.35 3.95
C GLY A 111 9.54 6.88 3.77
N SER A 112 10.78 6.62 3.37
CA SER A 112 11.24 5.29 2.91
C SER A 112 11.55 4.30 4.04
N SER A 113 11.54 4.71 5.29
CA SER A 113 12.01 3.89 6.43
C SER A 113 11.02 3.80 7.58
N LEU A 114 9.77 4.25 7.39
CA LEU A 114 8.76 4.30 8.45
C LEU A 114 8.55 2.94 9.17
N GLU A 115 8.53 1.84 8.44
CA GLU A 115 8.36 0.51 9.01
C GLU A 115 9.59 0.10 9.82
N ILE A 116 10.79 0.25 9.25
CA ILE A 116 12.05 -0.11 9.90
C ILE A 116 12.30 0.77 11.13
N ASP A 117 11.99 2.05 11.02
CA ASP A 117 12.21 3.00 12.11
C ASP A 117 11.17 2.80 13.22
N ALA A 118 9.93 2.46 12.88
CA ALA A 118 8.89 2.10 13.84
C ALA A 118 9.27 0.83 14.64
N GLU A 119 9.81 -0.19 13.99
CA GLU A 119 10.27 -1.42 14.66
C GLU A 119 11.44 -1.17 15.62
N ARG A 120 12.22 -0.13 15.41
CA ARG A 120 13.36 0.24 16.27
C ARG A 120 12.96 1.03 17.51
N VAL A 121 11.74 1.58 17.56
CA VAL A 121 11.28 2.35 18.72
C VAL A 121 10.93 1.39 19.85
N PRO A 122 11.66 1.44 20.98
CA PRO A 122 11.32 0.61 22.12
C PRO A 122 9.91 0.93 22.62
N THR A 123 9.19 -0.08 23.05
CA THR A 123 7.80 0.03 23.54
C THR A 123 7.63 0.87 24.82
N TYR A 124 8.72 1.16 25.52
CA TYR A 124 8.71 2.05 26.69
C TYR A 124 9.00 3.51 26.34
N TYR A 125 9.12 3.82 25.04
CA TYR A 125 9.35 5.19 24.58
C TYR A 125 8.06 5.95 24.48
N TYR A 126 7.94 6.95 25.34
CA TYR A 126 6.95 8.01 25.25
C TYR A 126 7.56 9.18 24.49
N TYR A 127 6.90 9.59 23.41
CA TYR A 127 7.36 10.71 22.61
C TYR A 127 6.21 11.44 21.93
N LYS A 128 6.10 12.72 22.21
CA LYS A 128 5.11 13.58 21.60
C LYS A 128 5.63 14.08 20.25
N MET A 129 5.04 13.61 19.16
CA MET A 129 5.49 13.94 17.80
C MET A 129 4.96 15.29 17.30
N LYS A 130 3.88 15.81 17.91
CA LYS A 130 3.24 17.04 17.47
C LYS A 130 2.81 17.85 18.69
N SER A 131 3.16 19.14 18.69
CA SER A 131 2.76 20.08 19.74
C SER A 131 1.26 20.43 19.64
N ALA A 132 0.72 21.06 20.67
CA ALA A 132 -0.69 21.47 20.70
C ALA A 132 -1.06 22.49 19.61
N ASP A 133 -0.11 23.30 19.16
CA ASP A 133 -0.25 24.26 18.07
C ASP A 133 0.03 23.67 16.67
N GLY A 134 0.29 22.36 16.60
CA GLY A 134 0.40 21.62 15.35
C GLY A 134 1.80 21.51 14.75
N ARG A 135 2.86 21.95 15.45
CA ARG A 135 4.25 21.84 14.99
C ARG A 135 4.78 20.43 15.19
N TYR A 136 5.59 19.92 14.25
CA TYR A 136 6.26 18.62 14.38
C TYR A 136 7.53 18.77 15.19
N LEU A 137 7.69 17.90 16.19
CA LEU A 137 8.80 17.95 17.14
C LEU A 137 9.91 17.00 16.75
N LEU A 138 11.16 17.42 16.92
CA LEU A 138 12.32 16.53 16.81
C LEU A 138 12.40 15.59 18.01
N ASN A 139 13.00 14.44 17.79
CA ASN A 139 13.29 13.48 18.85
C ASN A 139 14.81 13.28 18.95
N ASP A 140 15.40 13.88 19.96
CA ASP A 140 16.82 13.80 20.27
C ASP A 140 17.30 12.38 20.62
N ILE A 141 16.40 11.51 21.04
CA ILE A 141 16.71 10.12 21.41
C ILE A 141 16.75 9.19 20.18
N LEU A 142 15.93 9.47 19.17
CA LEU A 142 15.82 8.69 17.93
C LEU A 142 16.52 9.36 16.74
N SER A 143 17.53 10.20 16.99
CA SER A 143 18.30 10.87 15.94
C SER A 143 17.42 11.71 15.00
N GLU A 144 16.59 12.57 15.59
CA GLU A 144 15.75 13.53 14.86
C GLU A 144 14.59 12.90 14.06
N PHE A 145 14.26 11.64 14.31
CA PHE A 145 13.23 10.94 13.59
C PHE A 145 11.81 11.30 14.08
N ASN A 146 11.00 11.90 13.23
CA ASN A 146 9.57 12.12 13.47
C ASN A 146 8.75 11.64 12.26
N PRO A 147 8.22 10.42 12.31
CA PRO A 147 7.45 9.84 11.22
C PRO A 147 6.12 10.54 10.98
N LEU A 148 5.50 11.15 12.00
CA LEU A 148 4.22 11.82 11.86
C LEU A 148 4.31 13.02 10.92
N GLY A 149 5.37 13.82 11.04
CA GLY A 149 5.60 14.94 10.13
C GLY A 149 5.79 14.47 8.68
N ALA A 150 6.52 13.37 8.48
CA ALA A 150 6.70 12.77 7.16
C ALA A 150 5.37 12.21 6.58
N LEU A 151 4.52 11.64 7.42
CA LEU A 151 3.21 11.09 7.02
C LEU A 151 2.19 12.17 6.67
N GLU A 152 2.11 13.24 7.48
CA GLU A 152 1.09 14.27 7.33
C GLU A 152 1.47 15.38 6.34
N ALA A 153 2.72 15.86 6.41
CA ALA A 153 3.22 17.00 5.65
C ALA A 153 4.26 16.65 4.58
N GLY A 154 4.85 15.46 4.64
CA GLY A 154 5.80 14.97 3.65
C GLY A 154 5.21 14.78 2.27
N GLY A 155 6.02 14.28 1.37
CA GLY A 155 5.61 14.01 0.00
C GLY A 155 4.86 12.70 -0.18
N PHE A 156 4.57 12.38 -1.44
CA PHE A 156 3.92 11.13 -1.79
C PHE A 156 4.49 10.54 -3.09
N ASN A 157 4.40 9.22 -3.17
CA ASN A 157 4.60 8.45 -4.38
C ASN A 157 3.23 8.04 -4.92
N LYS A 158 2.95 8.36 -6.16
CA LYS A 158 1.78 7.85 -6.88
C LYS A 158 2.25 6.91 -7.97
N TYR A 159 1.82 5.66 -7.89
CA TYR A 159 2.13 4.63 -8.88
C TYR A 159 0.85 4.15 -9.54
N ARG A 160 0.84 4.11 -10.86
CA ARG A 160 -0.23 3.56 -11.67
C ARG A 160 0.33 2.50 -12.60
N ASN A 161 -0.17 1.29 -12.47
CA ASN A 161 0.11 0.18 -13.36
C ASN A 161 -1.15 -0.17 -14.14
N ASN A 162 -1.06 -0.23 -15.45
CA ASN A 162 -2.10 -0.73 -16.33
C ASN A 162 -1.57 -1.97 -17.04
N TYR A 163 -2.28 -3.06 -16.93
CA TYR A 163 -1.96 -4.32 -17.57
C TYR A 163 -3.13 -4.75 -18.44
N LEU A 164 -2.89 -4.91 -19.73
CA LEU A 164 -3.83 -5.44 -20.71
C LEU A 164 -3.28 -6.75 -21.27
N ASN A 165 -4.05 -7.82 -21.13
CA ASN A 165 -3.78 -9.12 -21.75
C ASN A 165 -4.90 -9.41 -22.74
N ALA A 166 -4.54 -9.71 -23.97
CA ALA A 166 -5.45 -10.15 -25.01
C ALA A 166 -4.95 -11.45 -25.62
N ASN A 167 -5.83 -12.43 -25.74
CA ASN A 167 -5.51 -13.72 -26.36
C ASN A 167 -6.68 -14.14 -27.26
N VAL A 168 -6.35 -14.48 -28.49
CA VAL A 168 -7.31 -15.01 -29.47
C VAL A 168 -6.77 -16.31 -30.04
N SER A 169 -7.55 -17.36 -30.02
CA SER A 169 -7.22 -18.63 -30.67
C SER A 169 -8.33 -19.07 -31.61
N ALA A 170 -7.92 -19.63 -32.73
CA ALA A 170 -8.78 -20.25 -33.70
C ALA A 170 -8.29 -21.69 -33.97
N GLU A 171 -9.21 -22.63 -33.88
CA GLU A 171 -8.96 -24.03 -34.25
C GLU A 171 -9.90 -24.42 -35.36
N MET A 172 -9.38 -25.00 -36.41
CA MET A 172 -10.14 -25.52 -37.56
C MET A 172 -10.00 -27.04 -37.64
N LYS A 173 -11.13 -27.74 -37.57
CA LYS A 173 -11.16 -29.17 -37.84
C LYS A 173 -11.07 -29.41 -39.35
N ILE A 174 -9.97 -30.05 -39.81
CA ILE A 174 -9.72 -30.36 -41.22
C ILE A 174 -10.49 -31.62 -41.62
N ILE A 175 -10.20 -32.72 -40.91
CA ILE A 175 -10.86 -34.02 -41.02
C ILE A 175 -10.98 -34.63 -39.62
N ASP A 176 -11.69 -35.75 -39.49
CA ASP A 176 -11.73 -36.48 -38.22
C ASP A 176 -10.34 -36.93 -37.79
N GLY A 177 -9.93 -36.52 -36.58
CA GLY A 177 -8.61 -36.79 -36.02
C GLY A 177 -7.53 -35.76 -36.36
N LEU A 178 -7.81 -34.77 -37.23
CA LEU A 178 -6.86 -33.72 -37.59
C LEU A 178 -7.45 -32.34 -37.46
N SER A 179 -6.82 -31.51 -36.64
CA SER A 179 -7.16 -30.06 -36.51
C SER A 179 -5.91 -29.18 -36.65
N LEU A 180 -6.11 -27.93 -37.04
CA LEU A 180 -5.09 -26.89 -37.07
C LEU A 180 -5.50 -25.80 -36.07
N LYS A 181 -4.62 -25.40 -35.15
CA LYS A 181 -4.83 -24.37 -34.18
C LYS A 181 -3.80 -23.26 -34.33
N GLY A 182 -4.30 -22.02 -34.38
CA GLY A 182 -3.50 -20.79 -34.29
C GLY A 182 -3.84 -20.02 -33.01
N VAL A 183 -2.83 -19.41 -32.39
CA VAL A 183 -2.99 -18.57 -31.20
C VAL A 183 -2.22 -17.28 -31.39
N LEU A 184 -2.88 -16.16 -31.09
CA LEU A 184 -2.28 -14.83 -31.02
C LEU A 184 -2.48 -14.29 -29.60
N GLY A 185 -1.42 -13.83 -28.98
CA GLY A 185 -1.44 -13.21 -27.66
C GLY A 185 -0.73 -11.87 -27.67
N ALA A 186 -1.23 -10.93 -26.88
CA ALA A 186 -0.61 -9.62 -26.67
C ALA A 186 -0.72 -9.23 -25.20
N ASP A 187 0.39 -8.79 -24.64
CA ASP A 187 0.48 -8.20 -23.31
C ASP A 187 0.97 -6.76 -23.43
N VAL A 188 0.23 -5.83 -22.84
CA VAL A 188 0.61 -4.42 -22.80
C VAL A 188 0.68 -3.98 -21.35
N ILE A 189 1.85 -3.51 -20.94
CA ILE A 189 2.09 -2.97 -19.60
C ILE A 189 2.42 -1.49 -19.75
N ASN A 190 1.74 -0.66 -18.99
CA ASN A 190 2.02 0.77 -18.90
C ASN A 190 2.09 1.19 -17.45
N ASP A 191 3.28 1.60 -17.02
CA ASP A 191 3.58 2.05 -15.68
C ASP A 191 3.82 3.55 -15.67
N THR A 192 3.18 4.24 -14.74
CA THR A 192 3.41 5.66 -14.50
C THR A 192 3.73 5.85 -13.03
N ARG A 193 4.84 6.51 -12.75
CA ARG A 193 5.25 6.90 -11.41
C ARG A 193 5.37 8.42 -11.31
N PHE A 194 4.75 8.97 -10.29
CA PHE A 194 4.89 10.37 -9.92
C PHE A 194 5.31 10.45 -8.46
N THR A 195 6.39 11.18 -8.20
CA THR A 195 6.91 11.41 -6.84
C THR A 195 6.91 12.89 -6.56
N ARG A 196 6.37 13.29 -5.43
CA ARG A 196 6.45 14.66 -4.91
C ARG A 196 7.09 14.60 -3.53
N ASN A 197 8.20 15.31 -3.36
CA ASN A 197 8.84 15.50 -2.07
C ASN A 197 8.49 16.90 -1.54
N ASN A 198 8.03 16.95 -0.29
CA ASN A 198 7.80 18.21 0.42
C ASN A 198 8.83 18.30 1.55
N ALA A 199 9.33 19.50 1.78
CA ALA A 199 10.07 19.80 3.01
C ALA A 199 9.09 19.81 4.18
N VAL A 200 9.51 19.26 5.31
CA VAL A 200 8.78 19.29 6.57
C VAL A 200 9.60 20.07 7.57
N GLU A 201 8.97 21.01 8.24
CA GLU A 201 9.62 21.80 9.29
C GLU A 201 9.49 21.07 10.62
N TYR A 202 10.61 20.86 11.30
CA TYR A 202 10.68 20.22 12.60
C TYR A 202 11.26 21.18 13.62
N TYR A 203 10.73 21.17 14.83
CA TYR A 203 11.12 22.04 15.93
C TYR A 203 11.78 21.24 17.04
N ALA A 204 12.86 21.75 17.59
CA ALA A 204 13.62 21.06 18.63
C ALA A 204 12.83 20.85 19.93
N SER A 205 11.85 21.72 20.22
CA SER A 205 10.97 21.65 21.40
C SER A 205 9.68 22.40 21.16
N GLU A 206 8.70 22.26 22.07
CA GLU A 206 7.45 23.03 22.03
C GLU A 206 7.67 24.55 22.16
N ASP A 207 8.74 24.99 22.80
CA ASP A 207 9.08 26.39 23.01
C ASP A 207 9.98 26.96 21.90
N ALA A 208 10.45 26.14 20.98
CA ALA A 208 11.30 26.58 19.87
C ALA A 208 10.55 27.55 18.95
N THR A 209 11.14 28.69 18.63
CA THR A 209 10.55 29.71 17.76
C THR A 209 10.95 29.55 16.29
N THR A 210 11.97 28.74 16.02
CA THR A 210 12.47 28.43 14.67
C THR A 210 12.57 26.93 14.49
N PRO A 211 12.33 26.40 13.25
CA PRO A 211 12.52 24.99 12.92
C PRO A 211 13.99 24.60 12.88
#